data_659f14bd80a2f6e090eb75b4e37adde5
#
_entry.id   659f14bd80a2f6e090eb75b4e37adde5
#
_cell.length_a   1.000
_cell.length_b   1.000
_cell.length_c   1.000
_cell.angle_alpha   90.00
_cell.angle_beta   90.00
_cell.angle_gamma   90.00
#
_symmetry.space_group_name_H-M   'P 1'
#
loop_
_entity.id
_entity.type
_entity.pdbx_description
1 polymer ?
#
loop_
_entity_poly.entity_id
_entity_poly.type
_entity_poly.pdbx_seq_one_letter_code
_entity_poly.pdbx_strand_id
1 'polypeptide(L)'
;MLGRLAKIAVGLMPLALAAAQTIPSGTRLTVRVGSEISSGTAKSGDRFDATLAHPLVVHGKTLAKIGAPVRGKVTSAKSSGRLHAPGELTLRLTSVRVNGKMVPISTTSHFVKGKGHTKSNATKIGGGAAAGALIGALAGGGKGAAIGAGVGAGAGTGVAVATGKEEAVIPVEAPLTFTTR
;
A
#
# COMPACT_ATOMS: atom_id res chain seq x y z
N MET A 1 -28.50 -3.27 -77.91
CA MET A 1 -28.50 -2.44 -76.71
C MET A 1 -27.87 -3.20 -75.60
N LEU A 2 -26.61 -2.91 -75.23
CA LEU A 2 -25.80 -3.66 -74.27
C LEU A 2 -26.11 -3.13 -72.86
N GLY A 3 -26.63 -4.01 -71.97
CA GLY A 3 -26.78 -3.74 -70.56
C GLY A 3 -25.46 -3.99 -69.82
N ARG A 4 -24.86 -2.94 -69.26
CA ARG A 4 -23.65 -3.00 -68.41
C ARG A 4 -24.01 -3.53 -67.02
N LEU A 5 -23.63 -4.76 -66.71
CA LEU A 5 -23.65 -5.31 -65.33
C LEU A 5 -22.51 -4.72 -64.51
N ALA A 6 -22.85 -3.84 -63.58
CA ALA A 6 -21.90 -3.30 -62.60
C ALA A 6 -21.65 -4.39 -61.56
N LYS A 7 -20.41 -4.92 -61.51
CA LYS A 7 -19.95 -5.84 -60.42
C LYS A 7 -19.63 -5.01 -59.18
N ILE A 8 -20.49 -5.08 -58.18
CA ILE A 8 -20.22 -4.54 -56.85
C ILE A 8 -19.29 -5.52 -56.16
N ALA A 9 -18.00 -5.18 -56.06
CA ALA A 9 -17.02 -5.88 -55.25
C ALA A 9 -17.25 -5.50 -53.78
N VAL A 10 -17.93 -6.34 -53.04
CA VAL A 10 -18.01 -6.21 -51.57
C VAL A 10 -16.65 -6.64 -51.03
N GLY A 11 -15.83 -5.65 -50.69
CA GLY A 11 -14.55 -5.84 -50.02
C GLY A 11 -14.79 -6.39 -48.60
N LEU A 12 -14.55 -7.66 -48.38
CA LEU A 12 -14.45 -8.26 -47.04
C LEU A 12 -13.21 -7.66 -46.35
N MET A 13 -13.44 -6.68 -45.49
CA MET A 13 -12.40 -6.15 -44.61
C MET A 13 -12.13 -7.22 -43.53
N PRO A 14 -10.92 -7.79 -43.43
CA PRO A 14 -10.65 -8.76 -42.40
C PRO A 14 -10.75 -8.07 -41.02
N LEU A 15 -11.71 -8.48 -40.22
CA LEU A 15 -11.84 -8.09 -38.82
C LEU A 15 -10.63 -8.71 -38.09
N ALA A 16 -9.55 -7.93 -37.95
CA ALA A 16 -8.39 -8.33 -37.19
C ALA A 16 -8.86 -8.52 -35.73
N LEU A 17 -9.06 -9.78 -35.34
CA LEU A 17 -9.26 -10.17 -33.97
C LEU A 17 -8.02 -9.73 -33.18
N ALA A 18 -8.11 -8.59 -32.50
CA ALA A 18 -7.07 -8.15 -31.59
C ALA A 18 -7.00 -9.22 -30.48
N ALA A 19 -6.06 -10.12 -30.59
CA ALA A 19 -5.77 -11.12 -29.55
C ALA A 19 -5.58 -10.34 -28.23
N ALA A 20 -6.52 -10.49 -27.32
CA ALA A 20 -6.41 -9.93 -25.97
C ALA A 20 -5.15 -10.54 -25.35
N GLN A 21 -4.12 -9.70 -25.16
CA GLN A 21 -2.88 -10.15 -24.52
C GLN A 21 -3.20 -10.40 -23.05
N THR A 22 -3.58 -11.64 -22.75
CA THR A 22 -3.86 -12.09 -21.39
C THR A 22 -2.54 -12.37 -20.69
N ILE A 23 -2.32 -11.68 -19.59
CA ILE A 23 -1.18 -11.97 -18.72
C ILE A 23 -1.56 -13.20 -17.88
N PRO A 24 -0.80 -14.32 -17.96
CA PRO A 24 -1.13 -15.54 -17.24
C PRO A 24 -1.19 -15.31 -15.73
N SER A 25 -2.04 -16.07 -15.04
CA SER A 25 -2.02 -16.16 -13.58
C SER A 25 -0.66 -16.69 -13.10
N GLY A 26 -0.25 -16.26 -11.91
CA GLY A 26 1.07 -16.61 -11.37
C GLY A 26 2.21 -15.71 -11.84
N THR A 27 1.97 -14.77 -12.77
CA THR A 27 3.00 -13.83 -13.23
C THR A 27 3.34 -12.83 -12.12
N ARG A 28 4.63 -12.70 -11.79
CA ARG A 28 5.11 -11.77 -10.78
C ARG A 28 5.38 -10.40 -11.39
N LEU A 29 4.83 -9.35 -10.78
CA LEU A 29 5.05 -7.96 -11.16
C LEU A 29 5.62 -7.20 -9.96
N THR A 30 6.80 -6.63 -10.13
CA THR A 30 7.38 -5.69 -9.16
C THR A 30 7.22 -4.28 -9.70
N VAL A 31 6.60 -3.40 -8.91
CA VAL A 31 6.31 -2.02 -9.29
C VAL A 31 6.92 -1.05 -8.29
N ARG A 32 7.19 0.17 -8.72
CA ARG A 32 7.56 1.32 -7.88
C ARG A 32 6.39 2.28 -7.81
N VAL A 33 6.06 2.71 -6.62
CA VAL A 33 4.92 3.61 -6.37
C VAL A 33 5.31 5.03 -6.76
N GLY A 34 4.46 5.73 -7.50
CA GLY A 34 4.75 7.09 -7.97
C GLY A 34 4.52 8.20 -6.94
N SER A 35 3.79 7.90 -5.86
CA SER A 35 3.51 8.84 -4.75
C SER A 35 3.44 8.08 -3.44
N GLU A 36 3.70 8.77 -2.33
CA GLU A 36 3.52 8.19 -1.00
C GLU A 36 2.07 7.79 -0.76
N ILE A 37 1.86 6.62 -0.17
CA ILE A 37 0.54 6.13 0.25
C ILE A 37 0.57 5.88 1.74
N SER A 38 -0.27 6.61 2.49
CA SER A 38 -0.37 6.50 3.95
C SER A 38 -1.76 6.04 4.37
N SER A 39 -1.84 5.14 5.34
CA SER A 39 -3.12 4.69 5.92
C SER A 39 -3.90 5.79 6.62
N GLY A 40 -3.21 6.89 7.01
CA GLY A 40 -3.85 8.05 7.64
C GLY A 40 -4.61 8.94 6.67
N THR A 41 -4.27 8.90 5.38
CA THR A 41 -4.87 9.76 4.35
C THR A 41 -5.62 8.98 3.28
N ALA A 42 -5.14 7.77 2.94
CA ALA A 42 -5.75 6.94 1.92
C ALA A 42 -7.11 6.38 2.35
N LYS A 43 -8.00 6.21 1.38
CA LYS A 43 -9.32 5.60 1.56
C LYS A 43 -9.44 4.33 0.72
N SER A 44 -10.30 3.41 1.16
CA SER A 44 -10.67 2.26 0.35
C SER A 44 -11.31 2.75 -0.96
N GLY A 45 -10.77 2.30 -2.07
CA GLY A 45 -11.18 2.75 -3.39
C GLY A 45 -10.21 3.69 -4.10
N ASP A 46 -9.32 4.34 -3.38
CA ASP A 46 -8.34 5.26 -3.96
C ASP A 46 -7.46 4.55 -4.99
N ARG A 47 -7.18 5.26 -6.07
CA ARG A 47 -6.29 4.78 -7.14
C ARG A 47 -4.90 5.35 -6.93
N PHE A 48 -3.90 4.58 -7.29
CA PHE A 48 -2.52 5.03 -7.32
C PHE A 48 -1.85 4.64 -8.62
N ASP A 49 -0.90 5.46 -9.04
CA ASP A 49 -0.05 5.20 -10.18
C ASP A 49 1.29 4.61 -9.71
N ALA A 50 1.81 3.72 -10.52
CA ALA A 50 3.09 3.06 -10.31
C ALA A 50 3.76 2.77 -11.66
N THR A 51 5.01 2.37 -11.62
CA THR A 51 5.76 1.95 -12.81
C THR A 51 6.37 0.56 -12.58
N LEU A 52 6.57 -0.21 -13.65
CA LEU A 52 7.25 -1.51 -13.54
C LEU A 52 8.71 -1.30 -13.14
N ALA A 53 9.15 -1.96 -12.08
CA ALA A 53 10.54 -1.99 -11.64
C ALA A 53 11.39 -2.99 -12.46
N HIS A 54 10.75 -4.02 -13.00
CA HIS A 54 11.35 -5.02 -13.87
C HIS A 54 10.51 -5.23 -15.13
N PRO A 55 11.10 -5.69 -16.25
CA PRO A 55 10.33 -5.94 -17.46
C PRO A 55 9.33 -7.08 -17.21
N LEU A 56 8.14 -6.95 -17.77
CA LEU A 56 7.14 -8.01 -17.75
C LEU A 56 7.42 -8.98 -18.89
N VAL A 57 7.93 -10.16 -18.55
CA VAL A 57 8.24 -11.23 -19.51
C VAL A 57 7.27 -12.39 -19.32
N VAL A 58 6.62 -12.81 -20.40
CA VAL A 58 5.68 -13.94 -20.42
C VAL A 58 6.08 -14.86 -21.58
N HIS A 59 6.29 -16.14 -21.32
CA HIS A 59 6.73 -17.13 -22.31
C HIS A 59 7.96 -16.67 -23.13
N GLY A 60 8.95 -16.06 -22.45
CA GLY A 60 10.16 -15.54 -23.10
C GLY A 60 9.99 -14.25 -23.90
N LYS A 61 8.77 -13.71 -24.01
CA LYS A 61 8.47 -12.46 -24.72
C LYS A 61 8.27 -11.32 -23.75
N THR A 62 8.98 -10.20 -23.94
CA THR A 62 8.79 -8.99 -23.15
C THR A 62 7.52 -8.28 -23.59
N LEU A 63 6.51 -8.26 -22.72
CA LEU A 63 5.22 -7.61 -22.95
C LEU A 63 5.24 -6.13 -22.54
N ALA A 64 5.99 -5.79 -21.50
CA ALA A 64 6.17 -4.40 -21.07
C ALA A 64 7.60 -4.19 -20.55
N LYS A 65 8.16 -3.03 -20.86
CA LYS A 65 9.51 -2.63 -20.43
C LYS A 65 9.51 -2.07 -19.01
N ILE A 66 10.68 -1.97 -18.38
CA ILE A 66 10.89 -1.21 -17.15
C ILE A 66 10.32 0.21 -17.33
N GLY A 67 9.70 0.76 -16.29
CA GLY A 67 9.06 2.07 -16.33
C GLY A 67 7.67 2.09 -16.98
N ALA A 68 7.18 0.96 -17.50
CA ALA A 68 5.83 0.91 -18.05
C ALA A 68 4.78 1.27 -16.98
N PRO A 69 3.82 2.16 -17.28
CA PRO A 69 2.79 2.59 -16.35
C PRO A 69 1.92 1.42 -15.85
N VAL A 70 1.68 1.43 -14.56
CA VAL A 70 0.81 0.49 -13.85
C VAL A 70 -0.17 1.29 -13.01
N ARG A 71 -1.41 0.86 -12.93
CA ARG A 71 -2.41 1.41 -12.01
C ARG A 71 -2.78 0.41 -10.96
N GLY A 72 -2.94 0.89 -9.75
CA GLY A 72 -3.41 0.12 -8.62
C GLY A 72 -4.57 0.79 -7.90
N LYS A 73 -5.09 0.06 -6.92
CA LYS A 73 -6.20 0.49 -6.06
C LYS A 73 -5.89 0.12 -4.62
N VAL A 74 -6.19 1.03 -3.71
CA VAL A 74 -6.26 0.76 -2.27
C VAL A 74 -7.54 -0.03 -2.02
N THR A 75 -7.44 -1.28 -1.58
CA THR A 75 -8.60 -2.12 -1.29
C THR A 75 -9.06 -1.98 0.16
N SER A 76 -8.14 -1.63 1.05
CA SER A 76 -8.44 -1.31 2.45
C SER A 76 -7.40 -0.34 2.98
N ALA A 77 -7.83 0.66 3.70
CA ALA A 77 -7.00 1.57 4.47
C ALA A 77 -7.59 1.73 5.87
N LYS A 78 -6.78 1.54 6.88
CA LYS A 78 -7.17 1.65 8.27
C LYS A 78 -6.16 2.54 8.98
N SER A 79 -6.59 3.72 9.39
CA SER A 79 -5.74 4.65 10.13
C SER A 79 -5.33 4.07 11.48
N SER A 80 -4.15 4.43 11.93
CA SER A 80 -3.60 4.00 13.20
C SER A 80 -4.39 4.57 14.38
N GLY A 81 -4.68 3.70 15.36
CA GLY A 81 -5.17 4.10 16.67
C GLY A 81 -4.01 4.65 17.54
N ARG A 82 -4.34 5.50 18.52
CA ARG A 82 -3.32 6.20 19.31
C ARG A 82 -2.52 5.29 20.26
N LEU A 83 -3.09 4.18 20.75
CA LEU A 83 -2.47 3.35 21.78
C LEU A 83 -2.15 1.92 21.34
N HIS A 84 -2.98 1.27 20.54
CA HIS A 84 -2.92 -0.18 20.34
C HIS A 84 -2.99 -0.67 18.91
N ALA A 85 -3.50 0.10 17.96
CA ALA A 85 -3.71 -0.35 16.60
C ALA A 85 -2.80 0.39 15.62
N PRO A 86 -1.79 -0.26 15.02
CA PRO A 86 -1.03 0.32 13.92
C PRO A 86 -1.92 0.48 12.69
N GLY A 87 -1.56 1.43 11.83
CA GLY A 87 -2.23 1.61 10.55
C GLY A 87 -2.05 0.40 9.64
N GLU A 88 -3.02 0.16 8.78
CA GLU A 88 -3.02 -0.95 7.82
C GLU A 88 -3.40 -0.46 6.44
N LEU A 89 -2.68 -0.94 5.43
CA LEU A 89 -2.95 -0.71 4.02
C LEU A 89 -3.00 -2.04 3.28
N THR A 90 -3.96 -2.17 2.37
CA THR A 90 -4.03 -3.30 1.44
C THR A 90 -4.19 -2.76 0.03
N LEU A 91 -3.31 -3.19 -0.86
CA LEU A 91 -3.21 -2.71 -2.23
C LEU A 91 -3.38 -3.85 -3.23
N ARG A 92 -3.88 -3.51 -4.44
CA ARG A 92 -3.90 -4.39 -5.62
C ARG A 92 -3.56 -3.62 -6.87
N LEU A 93 -2.95 -4.29 -7.84
CA LEU A 93 -2.85 -3.74 -9.18
C LEU A 93 -4.12 -4.04 -9.98
N THR A 94 -4.51 -3.11 -10.84
CA THR A 94 -5.74 -3.19 -11.65
C THR A 94 -5.46 -3.18 -13.13
N SER A 95 -4.36 -2.57 -13.59
CA SER A 95 -3.97 -2.56 -14.99
C SER A 95 -2.49 -2.28 -15.16
N VAL A 96 -1.92 -2.74 -16.27
CA VAL A 96 -0.54 -2.49 -16.68
C VAL A 96 -0.52 -2.12 -18.17
N ARG A 97 0.38 -1.20 -18.55
CA ARG A 97 0.55 -0.84 -19.95
C ARG A 97 1.40 -1.88 -20.67
N VAL A 98 0.81 -2.52 -21.68
CA VAL A 98 1.45 -3.51 -22.55
C VAL A 98 1.31 -3.03 -23.98
N ASN A 99 2.41 -2.92 -24.71
CA ASN A 99 2.42 -2.48 -26.11
C ASN A 99 1.59 -1.19 -26.34
N GLY A 100 1.72 -0.21 -25.43
CA GLY A 100 1.02 1.07 -25.52
C GLY A 100 -0.42 1.11 -25.04
N LYS A 101 -1.05 -0.04 -24.75
CA LYS A 101 -2.44 -0.16 -24.28
C LYS A 101 -2.50 -0.57 -22.81
N MET A 102 -3.46 -0.01 -22.04
CA MET A 102 -3.70 -0.44 -20.67
C MET A 102 -4.47 -1.76 -20.65
N VAL A 103 -3.85 -2.82 -20.19
CA VAL A 103 -4.42 -4.16 -20.06
C VAL A 103 -4.90 -4.35 -18.63
N PRO A 104 -6.17 -4.68 -18.41
CA PRO A 104 -6.68 -4.98 -17.08
C PRO A 104 -6.04 -6.25 -16.53
N ILE A 105 -5.68 -6.23 -15.24
CA ILE A 105 -5.13 -7.37 -14.51
C ILE A 105 -5.80 -7.51 -13.15
N SER A 106 -5.82 -8.73 -12.64
CA SER A 106 -6.16 -9.00 -11.25
C SER A 106 -4.94 -9.58 -10.55
N THR A 107 -4.61 -9.05 -9.36
CA THR A 107 -3.44 -9.50 -8.61
C THR A 107 -3.79 -9.93 -7.19
N THR A 108 -2.85 -10.61 -6.53
CA THR A 108 -2.88 -10.79 -5.09
C THR A 108 -2.88 -9.43 -4.38
N SER A 109 -3.37 -9.41 -3.14
CA SER A 109 -3.29 -8.23 -2.29
C SER A 109 -1.89 -8.11 -1.69
N HIS A 110 -1.37 -6.90 -1.62
CA HIS A 110 -0.16 -6.56 -0.86
C HIS A 110 -0.59 -5.84 0.41
N PHE A 111 -0.24 -6.41 1.55
CA PHE A 111 -0.59 -5.89 2.88
C PHE A 111 0.61 -5.20 3.50
N VAL A 112 0.40 -3.98 3.99
CA VAL A 112 1.41 -3.19 4.72
C VAL A 112 0.82 -2.78 6.06
N LYS A 113 1.59 -2.95 7.10
CA LYS A 113 1.23 -2.58 8.47
C LYS A 113 2.23 -1.57 9.02
N GLY A 114 1.73 -0.56 9.72
CA GLY A 114 2.55 0.39 10.47
C GLY A 114 3.32 -0.29 11.59
N LYS A 115 4.28 0.42 12.16
CA LYS A 115 5.04 -0.08 13.33
C LYS A 115 4.10 -0.30 14.51
N GLY A 116 4.34 -1.36 15.29
CA GLY A 116 3.54 -1.63 16.47
C GLY A 116 3.83 -0.66 17.63
N HIS A 117 2.79 -0.19 18.29
CA HIS A 117 2.89 0.76 19.41
C HIS A 117 3.31 0.13 20.74
N THR A 118 3.09 -1.16 20.92
CA THR A 118 3.17 -1.83 22.23
C THR A 118 4.51 -1.58 22.94
N LYS A 119 5.62 -1.80 22.23
CA LYS A 119 6.96 -1.62 22.83
C LYS A 119 7.27 -0.15 23.12
N SER A 120 6.93 0.75 22.19
CA SER A 120 7.14 2.20 22.35
C SER A 120 6.28 2.77 23.47
N ASN A 121 5.02 2.36 23.57
CA ASN A 121 4.11 2.82 24.61
C ASN A 121 4.49 2.26 25.98
N ALA A 122 4.88 0.98 26.06
CA ALA A 122 5.38 0.39 27.30
C ALA A 122 6.61 1.15 27.84
N THR A 123 7.53 1.56 26.95
CA THR A 123 8.70 2.35 27.34
C THR A 123 8.32 3.74 27.82
N LYS A 124 7.38 4.43 27.17
CA LYS A 124 6.93 5.78 27.56
C LYS A 124 6.19 5.75 28.89
N ILE A 125 5.25 4.83 29.07
CA ILE A 125 4.47 4.68 30.29
C ILE A 125 5.33 4.19 31.44
N GLY A 126 6.12 3.13 31.21
CA GLY A 126 7.01 2.54 32.23
C GLY A 126 8.14 3.50 32.63
N GLY A 127 8.72 4.22 31.66
CA GLY A 127 9.74 5.24 31.92
C GLY A 127 9.19 6.41 32.73
N GLY A 128 7.97 6.87 32.43
CA GLY A 128 7.29 7.89 33.21
C GLY A 128 7.01 7.44 34.65
N ALA A 129 6.52 6.23 34.82
CA ALA A 129 6.28 5.66 36.16
C ALA A 129 7.56 5.52 36.98
N ALA A 130 8.65 5.02 36.38
CA ALA A 130 9.94 4.87 37.07
C ALA A 130 10.54 6.24 37.48
N ALA A 131 10.54 7.22 36.58
CA ALA A 131 11.03 8.55 36.90
C ALA A 131 10.18 9.23 37.99
N GLY A 132 8.85 9.13 37.89
CA GLY A 132 7.92 9.64 38.89
C GLY A 132 8.09 8.97 40.25
N ALA A 133 8.31 7.65 40.28
CA ALA A 133 8.59 6.90 41.50
C ALA A 133 9.88 7.37 42.22
N LEU A 134 10.94 7.59 41.47
CA LEU A 134 12.23 8.05 42.01
C LEU A 134 12.10 9.44 42.65
N ILE A 135 11.47 10.40 41.90
CA ILE A 135 11.24 11.76 42.43
C ILE A 135 10.33 11.72 43.65
N GLY A 136 9.25 10.95 43.57
CA GLY A 136 8.30 10.80 44.67
C GLY A 136 8.92 10.13 45.91
N ALA A 137 9.84 9.17 45.73
CA ALA A 137 10.57 8.53 46.83
C ALA A 137 11.46 9.51 47.58
N LEU A 138 12.13 10.41 46.88
CA LEU A 138 13.00 11.43 47.49
C LEU A 138 12.19 12.45 48.33
N ALA A 139 10.96 12.77 47.89
CA ALA A 139 10.12 13.78 48.52
C ALA A 139 9.27 13.22 49.69
N GLY A 140 8.82 11.96 49.61
CA GLY A 140 7.83 11.40 50.54
C GLY A 140 8.03 9.89 50.89
N GLY A 141 9.22 9.36 50.65
CA GLY A 141 9.54 7.94 50.94
C GLY A 141 8.65 6.98 50.15
N GLY A 142 8.26 5.86 50.73
CA GLY A 142 7.49 4.83 50.05
C GLY A 142 6.11 5.28 49.59
N LYS A 143 5.40 6.13 50.34
CA LYS A 143 4.12 6.70 49.92
C LYS A 143 4.28 7.68 48.76
N GLY A 144 5.35 8.52 48.81
CA GLY A 144 5.69 9.41 47.74
C GLY A 144 6.04 8.68 46.44
N ALA A 145 6.76 7.54 46.55
CA ALA A 145 7.09 6.71 45.42
C ALA A 145 5.84 6.17 44.69
N ALA A 146 4.85 5.69 45.45
CA ALA A 146 3.60 5.16 44.91
C ALA A 146 2.78 6.24 44.20
N ILE A 147 2.67 7.44 44.81
CA ILE A 147 1.97 8.58 44.20
C ILE A 147 2.72 9.07 42.97
N GLY A 148 4.05 9.20 43.06
CA GLY A 148 4.89 9.65 41.95
C GLY A 148 4.88 8.67 40.75
N ALA A 149 4.85 7.36 41.00
CA ALA A 149 4.70 6.34 39.97
C ALA A 149 3.36 6.49 39.25
N GLY A 150 2.26 6.71 39.98
CA GLY A 150 0.93 6.92 39.39
C GLY A 150 0.85 8.17 38.52
N VAL A 151 1.36 9.31 39.01
CA VAL A 151 1.43 10.55 38.25
C VAL A 151 2.34 10.43 37.04
N GLY A 152 3.52 9.79 37.21
CA GLY A 152 4.47 9.56 36.12
C GLY A 152 3.94 8.61 35.05
N ALA A 153 3.21 7.56 35.43
CA ALA A 153 2.52 6.67 34.50
C ALA A 153 1.43 7.42 33.72
N GLY A 154 0.66 8.29 34.39
CA GLY A 154 -0.34 9.15 33.76
C GLY A 154 0.27 10.08 32.72
N ALA A 155 1.36 10.78 33.07
CA ALA A 155 2.12 11.62 32.15
C ALA A 155 2.68 10.82 30.97
N GLY A 156 3.30 9.66 31.22
CA GLY A 156 3.80 8.76 30.18
C GLY A 156 2.70 8.27 29.24
N THR A 157 1.51 8.02 29.77
CA THR A 157 0.33 7.67 28.96
C THR A 157 -0.09 8.86 28.09
N GLY A 158 -0.10 10.08 28.63
CA GLY A 158 -0.40 11.30 27.87
C GLY A 158 0.54 11.45 26.68
N VAL A 159 1.85 11.28 26.91
CA VAL A 159 2.86 11.32 25.84
C VAL A 159 2.61 10.20 24.81
N ALA A 160 2.31 8.98 25.27
CA ALA A 160 2.02 7.85 24.37
C ALA A 160 0.81 8.15 23.49
N VAL A 161 -0.27 8.74 24.05
CA VAL A 161 -1.47 9.12 23.28
C VAL A 161 -1.15 10.21 22.26
N ALA A 162 -0.40 11.24 22.67
CA ALA A 162 -0.06 12.37 21.81
C ALA A 162 0.85 11.98 20.64
N THR A 163 1.78 11.02 20.84
CA THR A 163 2.82 10.65 19.87
C THR A 163 2.62 9.26 19.26
N GLY A 164 1.57 8.54 19.62
CA GLY A 164 1.40 7.12 19.35
C GLY A 164 0.78 6.76 18.01
N LYS A 165 0.70 7.66 17.02
CA LYS A 165 0.22 7.30 15.68
C LYS A 165 1.34 6.68 14.86
N GLU A 166 1.16 5.44 14.44
CA GLU A 166 2.08 4.69 13.59
C GLU A 166 1.33 4.22 12.34
N GLU A 167 1.19 5.12 11.39
CA GLU A 167 0.52 4.84 10.12
C GLU A 167 1.32 3.81 9.30
N ALA A 168 0.62 3.02 8.50
CA ALA A 168 1.26 2.26 7.43
C ALA A 168 1.60 3.21 6.30
N VAL A 169 2.87 3.37 6.02
CA VAL A 169 3.36 4.28 4.97
C VAL A 169 4.16 3.50 3.95
N ILE A 170 3.83 3.71 2.69
CA ILE A 170 4.59 3.24 1.54
C ILE A 170 5.23 4.48 0.93
N PRO A 171 6.55 4.64 1.05
CA PRO A 171 7.24 5.80 0.49
C PRO A 171 7.25 5.76 -1.05
N VAL A 172 7.49 6.91 -1.65
CA VAL A 172 7.71 7.05 -3.10
C VAL A 172 8.84 6.11 -3.52
N GLU A 173 8.73 5.53 -4.71
CA GLU A 173 9.70 4.58 -5.29
C GLU A 173 9.87 3.25 -4.53
N ALA A 174 9.08 3.01 -3.48
CA ALA A 174 9.11 1.73 -2.79
C ALA A 174 8.77 0.57 -3.74
N PRO A 175 9.60 -0.48 -3.79
CA PRO A 175 9.31 -1.64 -4.63
C PRO A 175 8.24 -2.53 -3.96
N LEU A 176 7.17 -2.79 -4.68
CA LEU A 176 6.09 -3.68 -4.25
C LEU A 176 5.93 -4.83 -5.24
N THR A 177 5.84 -6.05 -4.74
CA THR A 177 5.67 -7.23 -5.60
C THR A 177 4.26 -7.78 -5.47
N PHE A 178 3.65 -8.06 -6.62
CA PHE A 178 2.33 -8.63 -6.77
C PHE A 178 2.39 -9.85 -7.68
N THR A 179 1.41 -10.75 -7.56
CA THR A 179 1.26 -11.92 -8.44
C THR A 179 -0.12 -11.87 -9.09
N THR A 180 -0.21 -12.09 -10.39
CA THR A 180 -1.49 -12.17 -11.12
C THR A 180 -2.30 -13.39 -10.69
N ARG A 181 -3.61 -13.26 -10.78
CA ARG A 181 -4.58 -14.33 -10.47
C ARG A 181 -5.42 -14.67 -11.68
#